data_1a3451b197750ba9633b1a9083bfd1ad
#
_entry.id   1a3451b197750ba9633b1a9083bfd1ad
#
_cell.length_a   1.000
_cell.length_b   1.000
_cell.length_c   1.000
_cell.angle_alpha   90.00
_cell.angle_beta   90.00
_cell.angle_gamma   90.00
#
_symmetry.space_group_name_H-M   'P 1'
#
loop_
_entity.id
_entity.type
_entity.pdbx_description
1 polymer ?
#
loop_
_entity_poly.entity_id
_entity_poly.type
_entity_poly.pdbx_seq_one_letter_code
_entity_poly.pdbx_strand_id
1 'polypeptide(L)'
;MSIQQHFIEAKEVLEIFISNPENFESIEKAGQLLVDSIQSDGKIISCGNGGSLCDAMHFAEELTGRYRDNRPAIGAIAISDASHMACVGNDYGYEYVFSRYI
;
A
#
# COMPACT_ATOMS: atom_id res chain seq x y z
N MET A 1 -20.69 21.76 -1.83
CA MET A 1 -20.45 21.27 -0.45
C MET A 1 -19.53 22.25 0.28
N SER A 2 -19.85 22.61 1.51
CA SER A 2 -18.96 23.47 2.31
C SER A 2 -17.74 22.69 2.82
N ILE A 3 -16.68 23.41 3.23
CA ILE A 3 -15.49 22.79 3.82
C ILE A 3 -15.91 21.94 5.03
N GLN A 4 -16.78 22.46 5.89
CA GLN A 4 -17.29 21.73 7.05
C GLN A 4 -17.98 20.42 6.67
N GLN A 5 -18.76 20.42 5.59
CA GLN A 5 -19.44 19.20 5.12
C GLN A 5 -18.48 18.11 4.69
N HIS A 6 -17.32 18.47 4.08
CA HIS A 6 -16.29 17.48 3.74
C HIS A 6 -15.72 16.79 4.97
N PHE A 7 -15.53 17.53 6.06
CA PHE A 7 -15.07 16.92 7.33
C PHE A 7 -16.14 16.05 7.98
N ILE A 8 -17.41 16.48 7.92
CA ILE A 8 -18.53 15.67 8.42
C ILE A 8 -18.63 14.37 7.64
N GLU A 9 -18.57 14.41 6.33
CA GLU A 9 -18.57 13.21 5.48
C GLU A 9 -17.40 12.27 5.81
N ALA A 10 -16.20 12.80 5.97
CA ALA A 10 -15.03 12.00 6.34
C ALA A 10 -15.23 11.29 7.69
N LYS A 11 -15.82 11.99 8.67
CA LYS A 11 -16.16 11.41 9.98
C LYS A 11 -17.17 10.27 9.83
N GLU A 12 -18.25 10.50 9.07
CA GLU A 12 -19.28 9.49 8.83
C GLU A 12 -18.73 8.22 8.17
N VAL A 13 -17.86 8.39 7.15
CA VAL A 13 -17.19 7.25 6.49
C VAL A 13 -16.34 6.47 7.49
N LEU A 14 -15.61 7.16 8.35
CA LEU A 14 -14.80 6.52 9.39
C LEU A 14 -15.67 5.78 10.41
N GLU A 15 -16.78 6.38 10.85
CA GLU A 15 -17.71 5.75 11.78
C GLU A 15 -18.33 4.46 11.20
N ILE A 16 -18.71 4.49 9.92
CA ILE A 16 -19.22 3.31 9.20
C ILE A 16 -18.15 2.21 9.16
N PHE A 17 -16.92 2.56 8.83
CA PHE A 17 -15.81 1.61 8.80
C PHE A 17 -15.56 0.96 10.16
N ILE A 18 -15.53 1.76 11.22
CA ILE A 18 -15.28 1.28 12.60
C ILE A 18 -16.41 0.38 13.09
N SER A 19 -17.64 0.63 12.64
CA SER A 19 -18.82 -0.13 13.10
C SER A 19 -18.86 -1.58 12.59
N ASN A 20 -18.02 -1.93 11.61
CA ASN A 20 -17.94 -3.28 11.06
C ASN A 20 -16.69 -4.00 11.56
N PRO A 21 -16.79 -4.96 12.51
CA PRO A 21 -15.65 -5.71 13.04
C PRO A 21 -14.87 -6.48 11.96
N GLU A 22 -15.51 -6.90 10.88
CA GLU A 22 -14.85 -7.62 9.77
C GLU A 22 -13.76 -6.79 9.12
N ASN A 23 -13.87 -5.47 9.14
CA ASN A 23 -12.82 -4.59 8.61
C ASN A 23 -11.51 -4.76 9.38
N PHE A 24 -11.57 -4.84 10.71
CA PHE A 24 -10.40 -5.02 11.55
C PHE A 24 -9.81 -6.43 11.41
N GLU A 25 -10.66 -7.44 11.32
CA GLU A 25 -10.23 -8.83 11.08
C GLU A 25 -9.49 -8.95 9.74
N SER A 26 -9.98 -8.29 8.70
CA SER A 26 -9.34 -8.27 7.39
C SER A 26 -7.97 -7.60 7.43
N ILE A 27 -7.84 -6.49 8.16
CA ILE A 27 -6.57 -5.78 8.34
C ILE A 27 -5.58 -6.66 9.11
N GLU A 28 -6.02 -7.30 10.18
CA GLU A 28 -5.19 -8.21 10.98
C GLU A 28 -4.68 -9.39 10.14
N LYS A 29 -5.55 -10.00 9.34
CA LYS A 29 -5.17 -11.09 8.42
C LYS A 29 -4.15 -10.64 7.39
N ALA A 30 -4.34 -9.47 6.80
CA ALA A 30 -3.38 -8.90 5.85
C ALA A 30 -2.02 -8.68 6.53
N GLY A 31 -2.03 -8.09 7.73
CA GLY A 31 -0.82 -7.89 8.52
C GLY A 31 -0.09 -9.20 8.82
N GLN A 32 -0.82 -10.25 9.19
CA GLN A 32 -0.23 -11.57 9.47
C GLN A 32 0.40 -12.18 8.22
N LEU A 33 -0.22 -12.04 7.05
CA LEU A 33 0.36 -12.50 5.78
C LEU A 33 1.68 -11.80 5.46
N LEU A 34 1.77 -10.50 5.73
CA LEU A 34 3.01 -9.74 5.55
C LEU A 34 4.10 -10.22 6.51
N VAL A 35 3.77 -10.43 7.78
CA VAL A 35 4.69 -10.97 8.79
C VAL A 35 5.20 -12.35 8.37
N ASP A 36 4.31 -13.24 7.97
CA ASP A 36 4.66 -14.61 7.55
C ASP A 36 5.60 -14.60 6.34
N SER A 37 5.34 -13.69 5.38
CA SER A 37 6.20 -13.51 4.20
C SER A 37 7.62 -13.11 4.61
N ILE A 38 7.75 -12.12 5.49
CA ILE A 38 9.06 -11.65 5.95
C ILE A 38 9.80 -12.71 6.76
N GLN A 39 9.10 -13.44 7.61
CA GLN A 39 9.70 -14.55 8.39
C GLN A 39 10.14 -15.72 7.52
N SER A 40 9.60 -15.85 6.33
CA SER A 40 9.96 -16.87 5.33
C SER A 40 10.97 -16.36 4.29
N ASP A 41 11.73 -15.32 4.61
CA ASP A 41 12.71 -14.68 3.72
C ASP A 41 12.10 -14.08 2.45
N GLY A 42 10.80 -13.79 2.48
CA GLY A 42 10.11 -13.07 1.43
C GLY A 42 10.30 -11.56 1.55
N LYS A 43 9.68 -10.84 0.66
CA LYS A 43 9.65 -9.38 0.69
C LYS A 43 8.26 -8.86 0.36
N ILE A 44 8.02 -7.61 0.67
CA ILE A 44 6.75 -6.95 0.44
C ILE A 44 6.88 -6.07 -0.80
N ILE A 45 5.95 -6.23 -1.73
CA ILE A 45 5.88 -5.41 -2.94
C ILE A 45 4.55 -4.66 -2.91
N SER A 46 4.61 -3.34 -2.97
CA SER A 46 3.42 -2.48 -3.03
C SER A 46 3.31 -1.81 -4.39
N CYS A 47 2.10 -1.54 -4.82
CA CYS A 47 1.85 -0.85 -6.09
C CYS A 47 0.56 -0.03 -6.02
N GLY A 48 0.43 0.91 -6.94
CA GLY A 48 -0.73 1.76 -7.05
C GLY A 48 -0.56 2.78 -8.16
N ASN A 49 -1.60 3.55 -8.42
CA ASN A 49 -1.63 4.58 -9.44
C ASN A 49 -1.85 5.95 -8.81
N GLY A 50 -1.17 6.98 -9.31
CA GLY A 50 -1.37 8.35 -8.84
C GLY A 50 -1.14 8.47 -7.33
N GLY A 51 -2.15 8.93 -6.58
CA GLY A 51 -2.10 9.02 -5.13
C GLY A 51 -1.85 7.68 -4.45
N SER A 52 -2.41 6.59 -4.99
CA SER A 52 -2.14 5.24 -4.47
C SER A 52 -0.70 4.79 -4.71
N LEU A 53 -0.03 5.29 -5.75
CA LEU A 53 1.41 5.06 -5.92
C LEU A 53 2.21 5.81 -4.85
N CYS A 54 1.82 7.03 -4.51
CA CYS A 54 2.42 7.76 -3.39
C CYS A 54 2.27 6.98 -2.08
N ASP A 55 1.11 6.43 -1.81
CA ASP A 55 0.85 5.60 -0.64
C ASP A 55 1.69 4.32 -0.67
N ALA A 56 1.80 3.66 -1.83
CA ALA A 56 2.62 2.46 -1.99
C ALA A 56 4.10 2.72 -1.72
N MET A 57 4.63 3.85 -2.19
CA MET A 57 6.00 4.28 -1.94
C MET A 57 6.24 4.60 -0.46
N HIS A 58 5.30 5.31 0.16
CA HIS A 58 5.38 5.64 1.59
C HIS A 58 5.31 4.38 2.46
N PHE A 59 4.41 3.46 2.11
CA PHE A 59 4.30 2.17 2.80
C PHE A 59 5.62 1.37 2.75
N ALA A 60 6.23 1.25 1.58
CA ALA A 60 7.53 0.59 1.44
C ALA A 60 8.64 1.29 2.22
N GLU A 61 8.67 2.62 2.23
CA GLU A 61 9.64 3.42 2.97
C GLU A 61 9.51 3.21 4.48
N GLU A 62 8.28 3.19 5.02
CA GLU A 62 8.06 2.93 6.44
C GLU A 62 8.54 1.54 6.86
N LEU A 63 8.55 0.56 5.95
CA LEU A 63 9.05 -0.79 6.22
C LEU A 63 10.58 -0.86 6.13
N THR A 64 11.21 -0.20 5.16
CA THR A 64 12.67 -0.16 5.04
C THR A 64 13.31 0.78 6.05
N GLY A 65 12.66 1.87 6.37
CA GLY A 65 13.05 2.80 7.43
C GLY A 65 12.51 2.36 8.78
N ARG A 66 11.65 3.18 9.36
CA ARG A 66 10.95 2.83 10.62
C ARG A 66 9.62 3.58 10.70
N TYR A 67 8.68 2.94 11.34
CA TYR A 67 7.45 3.57 11.79
C TYR A 67 7.43 3.56 13.32
N ARG A 68 7.46 4.75 13.94
CA ARG A 68 7.53 4.98 15.40
C ARG A 68 8.82 4.45 16.03
N ASP A 69 8.88 3.16 16.35
CA ASP A 69 9.99 2.58 17.08
C ASP A 69 11.13 2.15 16.16
N ASN A 70 12.37 2.22 16.65
CA ASN A 70 13.53 1.77 15.91
C ASN A 70 13.53 0.23 15.80
N ARG A 71 13.81 -0.28 14.61
CA ARG A 71 13.91 -1.71 14.34
C ARG A 71 14.75 -1.97 13.10
N PRO A 72 15.19 -3.21 12.85
CA PRO A 72 15.85 -3.55 11.59
C PRO A 72 14.95 -3.29 10.38
N ALA A 73 15.58 -2.97 9.25
CA ALA A 73 14.87 -2.76 8.00
C ALA A 73 14.14 -4.04 7.55
N ILE A 74 12.94 -3.87 7.02
CA ILE A 74 12.15 -4.94 6.43
C ILE A 74 12.22 -4.80 4.91
N GLY A 75 12.43 -5.92 4.20
CA GLY A 75 12.52 -5.94 2.74
C GLY A 75 11.20 -5.58 2.08
N ALA A 76 11.12 -4.38 1.55
CA ALA A 76 9.94 -3.86 0.88
C ALA A 76 10.32 -2.97 -0.30
N ILE A 77 9.53 -3.03 -1.36
CA ILE A 77 9.72 -2.21 -2.56
C ILE A 77 8.37 -1.79 -3.13
N ALA A 78 8.29 -0.56 -3.62
CA ALA A 78 7.15 -0.11 -4.40
C ALA A 78 7.48 -0.20 -5.90
N ILE A 79 6.51 -0.61 -6.70
CA ILE A 79 6.64 -0.61 -8.16
C ILE A 79 6.50 0.83 -8.65
N SER A 80 7.64 1.53 -8.78
CA SER A 80 7.67 2.96 -9.09
C SER A 80 8.76 3.34 -10.09
N ASP A 81 9.47 2.36 -10.65
CA ASP A 81 10.53 2.61 -11.62
C ASP A 81 9.95 3.19 -12.91
N ALA A 82 10.33 4.42 -13.22
CA ALA A 82 9.81 5.14 -14.37
C ALA A 82 10.13 4.44 -15.69
N SER A 83 11.33 3.88 -15.83
CA SER A 83 11.74 3.14 -17.03
C SER A 83 10.88 1.90 -17.24
N HIS A 84 10.69 1.09 -16.18
CA HIS A 84 9.82 -0.09 -16.23
C HIS A 84 8.38 0.29 -16.58
N MET A 85 7.81 1.27 -15.88
CA MET A 85 6.42 1.69 -16.07
C MET A 85 6.19 2.21 -17.50
N ALA A 86 7.07 3.05 -17.98
CA ALA A 86 6.96 3.64 -19.32
C ALA A 86 7.17 2.60 -20.42
N CYS A 87 8.18 1.74 -20.28
CA CYS A 87 8.50 0.73 -21.28
C CYS A 87 7.42 -0.35 -21.37
N VAL A 88 7.03 -0.93 -20.26
CA VAL A 88 5.96 -1.96 -20.24
C VAL A 88 4.63 -1.36 -20.67
N GLY A 89 4.30 -0.17 -20.21
CA GLY A 89 3.07 0.52 -20.61
C GLY A 89 2.99 0.74 -22.12
N ASN A 90 4.12 1.10 -22.74
CA ASN A 90 4.22 1.30 -24.19
C ASN A 90 4.20 -0.01 -24.97
N ASP A 91 4.96 -1.02 -24.53
CA ASP A 91 5.20 -2.24 -25.30
C ASP A 91 4.09 -3.29 -25.15
N TYR A 92 3.48 -3.40 -23.96
CA TYR A 92 2.51 -4.42 -23.64
C TYR A 92 1.12 -3.86 -23.31
N GLY A 93 1.04 -2.64 -22.80
CA GLY A 93 -0.14 -1.99 -22.28
C GLY A 93 -0.03 -1.76 -20.77
N TYR A 94 -0.71 -0.74 -20.30
CA TYR A 94 -0.66 -0.31 -18.89
C TYR A 94 -1.15 -1.41 -17.94
N GLU A 95 -2.05 -2.25 -18.37
CA GLU A 95 -2.60 -3.38 -17.61
C GLU A 95 -1.55 -4.40 -17.17
N TYR A 96 -0.36 -4.39 -17.77
CA TYR A 96 0.74 -5.32 -17.45
C TYR A 96 1.86 -4.72 -16.60
N VAL A 97 1.79 -3.44 -16.26
CA VAL A 97 2.92 -2.76 -15.60
C VAL A 97 3.24 -3.33 -14.22
N PHE A 98 2.25 -3.81 -13.49
CA PHE A 98 2.48 -4.43 -12.19
C PHE A 98 2.80 -5.92 -12.31
N SER A 99 2.02 -6.67 -13.07
CA SER A 99 2.21 -8.11 -13.22
C SER A 99 3.59 -8.48 -13.81
N ARG A 100 4.11 -7.69 -14.72
CA ARG A 100 5.43 -7.94 -15.31
C ARG A 100 6.61 -7.54 -14.43
N TYR A 101 6.36 -6.82 -13.37
CA TYR A 101 7.39 -6.45 -12.38
C TYR A 101 7.62 -7.56 -11.34
N ILE A 102 6.57 -8.26 -10.99
CA ILE A 102 6.57 -9.33 -10.02
C ILE A 102 7.06 -10.64 -10.68
#